data_fc22d41f7c29fef286e08443a52764f7
#
_entry.id   fc22d41f7c29fef286e08443a52764f7
#
_cell.length_a   1.000
_cell.length_b   1.000
_cell.length_c   1.000
_cell.angle_alpha   90.00
_cell.angle_beta   90.00
_cell.angle_gamma   90.00
#
_symmetry.space_group_name_H-M   'P 1'
#
loop_
_entity.id
_entity.type
_entity.pdbx_description
1 polymer ?
#
loop_
_entity_poly.entity_id
_entity_poly.type
_entity_poly.pdbx_seq_one_letter_code
_entity_poly.pdbx_strand_id
1 'polypeptide(L)'
;MYKKQSVFKNLKIKEKFLEGLRGEGTKAIFRRWDDPEGIRDVLKRKKIDGIILSGSDYFVDRKKHSIIDESILRANIPILAICYGFQSLIHTRGSRAYIKRNKHGYMNYTRSFRIPEPFAIPKHKYYFYHTNYIVKVPRDFQILTKIKNKIIVAYNSKKKILGVQFHPERYKKTLRIILHAWIAKCVTA
;
A
#
# COMPACT_ATOMS: atom_id res chain seq x y z
N MET A 1 -11.62 -25.61 0.28
CA MET A 1 -12.64 -24.69 0.82
C MET A 1 -12.19 -23.22 0.94
N TYR A 2 -10.91 -22.87 0.72
CA TYR A 2 -10.37 -21.52 0.83
C TYR A 2 -10.56 -20.59 -0.39
N LYS A 3 -10.85 -21.13 -1.58
CA LYS A 3 -10.94 -20.32 -2.83
C LYS A 3 -12.19 -19.39 -2.91
N LYS A 4 -13.33 -19.78 -2.34
CA LYS A 4 -14.55 -18.96 -2.45
C LYS A 4 -14.53 -17.68 -1.59
N GLN A 5 -14.00 -17.75 -0.38
CA GLN A 5 -13.93 -16.56 0.49
C GLN A 5 -12.99 -15.47 -0.04
N SER A 6 -11.90 -15.84 -0.71
CA SER A 6 -10.95 -14.87 -1.28
C SER A 6 -11.54 -14.06 -2.45
N VAL A 7 -12.40 -14.66 -3.27
CA VAL A 7 -13.05 -13.97 -4.40
C VAL A 7 -14.03 -12.91 -3.92
N PHE A 8 -14.90 -13.23 -2.95
CA PHE A 8 -15.87 -12.27 -2.38
C PHE A 8 -15.17 -11.12 -1.63
N LYS A 9 -14.10 -11.42 -0.89
CA LYS A 9 -13.32 -10.40 -0.17
C LYS A 9 -12.62 -9.44 -1.14
N ASN A 10 -12.09 -9.93 -2.24
CA ASN A 10 -11.46 -9.14 -3.29
C ASN A 10 -12.45 -8.23 -4.04
N LEU A 11 -13.67 -8.68 -4.30
CA LEU A 11 -14.71 -7.86 -4.92
C LEU A 11 -15.06 -6.65 -4.04
N LYS A 12 -15.32 -6.86 -2.74
CA LYS A 12 -15.60 -5.77 -1.79
C LYS A 12 -14.46 -4.76 -1.67
N ILE A 13 -13.20 -5.19 -1.77
CA ILE A 13 -12.05 -4.28 -1.75
C ILE A 13 -12.01 -3.46 -3.04
N LYS A 14 -12.23 -4.07 -4.21
CA LYS A 14 -12.32 -3.35 -5.49
C LYS A 14 -13.40 -2.26 -5.46
N GLU A 15 -14.60 -2.60 -5.01
CA GLU A 15 -15.71 -1.66 -4.88
C GLU A 15 -15.34 -0.46 -4.00
N LYS A 16 -14.68 -0.69 -2.86
CA LYS A 16 -14.23 0.38 -1.98
C LYS A 16 -13.22 1.32 -2.65
N PHE A 17 -12.25 0.78 -3.40
CA PHE A 17 -11.30 1.61 -4.14
C PHE A 17 -11.99 2.39 -5.26
N LEU A 18 -12.91 1.77 -6.02
CA LEU A 18 -13.71 2.46 -7.03
C LEU A 18 -14.52 3.60 -6.41
N GLU A 19 -15.15 3.34 -5.27
CA GLU A 19 -15.91 4.36 -4.54
C GLU A 19 -15.00 5.47 -4.00
N GLY A 20 -13.82 5.13 -3.49
CA GLY A 20 -12.82 6.09 -3.01
C GLY A 20 -12.28 7.00 -4.11
N LEU A 21 -12.14 6.47 -5.33
CA LEU A 21 -11.68 7.20 -6.52
C LEU A 21 -12.80 7.94 -7.25
N ARG A 22 -14.06 7.72 -6.88
CA ARG A 22 -15.20 8.42 -7.51
C ARG A 22 -15.10 9.93 -7.22
N GLY A 23 -15.12 10.73 -8.27
CA GLY A 23 -14.95 12.18 -8.20
C GLY A 23 -13.53 12.69 -8.47
N GLU A 24 -12.53 11.79 -8.51
CA GLU A 24 -11.13 12.16 -8.85
C GLU A 24 -10.87 12.12 -10.38
N GLY A 25 -11.89 11.89 -11.21
CA GLY A 25 -11.75 11.77 -12.67
C GLY A 25 -10.92 10.55 -13.12
N THR A 26 -10.71 9.58 -12.23
CA THR A 26 -9.81 8.44 -12.44
C THR A 26 -10.55 7.19 -12.90
N LYS A 27 -9.88 6.38 -13.75
CA LYS A 27 -10.31 5.02 -14.12
C LYS A 27 -9.37 4.02 -13.49
N ALA A 28 -9.89 2.98 -12.83
CA ALA A 28 -9.10 1.96 -12.19
C ALA A 28 -9.03 0.67 -13.02
N ILE A 29 -7.83 0.11 -13.19
CA ILE A 29 -7.58 -1.19 -13.77
C ILE A 29 -7.08 -2.11 -12.67
N PHE A 30 -7.73 -3.27 -12.47
CA PHE A 30 -7.33 -4.22 -11.44
C PHE A 30 -6.56 -5.38 -12.05
N ARG A 31 -5.41 -5.70 -11.44
CA ARG A 31 -4.60 -6.88 -11.78
C ARG A 31 -4.30 -7.69 -10.53
N ARG A 32 -4.16 -8.98 -10.70
CA ARG A 32 -3.71 -9.86 -9.62
C ARG A 32 -2.19 -9.78 -9.53
N TRP A 33 -1.65 -9.94 -8.33
CA TRP A 33 -0.21 -9.97 -8.09
C TRP A 33 0.48 -11.17 -8.76
N ASP A 34 -0.24 -12.27 -9.01
CA ASP A 34 0.22 -13.50 -9.63
C ASP A 34 -0.04 -13.54 -11.16
N ASP A 35 -0.32 -12.39 -11.77
CA ASP A 35 -0.47 -12.17 -13.21
C ASP A 35 0.61 -11.17 -13.72
N PRO A 36 1.90 -11.57 -13.73
CA PRO A 36 2.98 -10.66 -14.13
C PRO A 36 2.90 -10.25 -15.58
N GLU A 37 2.36 -11.10 -16.46
CA GLU A 37 2.17 -10.78 -17.89
C GLU A 37 1.10 -9.72 -18.08
N GLY A 38 -0.06 -9.88 -17.46
CA GLY A 38 -1.12 -8.87 -17.49
C GLY A 38 -0.71 -7.55 -16.85
N ILE A 39 0.15 -7.57 -15.82
CA ILE A 39 0.74 -6.36 -15.24
C ILE A 39 1.63 -5.65 -16.26
N ARG A 40 2.57 -6.37 -16.88
CA ARG A 40 3.48 -5.81 -17.90
C ARG A 40 2.74 -5.30 -19.14
N ASP A 41 1.70 -6.03 -19.58
CA ASP A 41 0.87 -5.62 -20.70
C ASP A 41 0.15 -4.29 -20.41
N VAL A 42 -0.46 -4.16 -19.24
CA VAL A 42 -1.12 -2.91 -18.83
C VAL A 42 -0.12 -1.75 -18.75
N LEU A 43 1.05 -1.96 -18.17
CA LEU A 43 2.10 -0.93 -18.09
C LEU A 43 2.61 -0.48 -19.46
N LYS A 44 2.63 -1.38 -20.46
CA LYS A 44 3.07 -1.06 -21.83
C LYS A 44 1.97 -0.38 -22.66
N ARG A 45 0.74 -0.87 -22.58
CA ARG A 45 -0.35 -0.48 -23.51
C ARG A 45 -1.27 0.61 -23.00
N LYS A 46 -1.24 0.90 -21.72
CA LYS A 46 -2.13 1.90 -21.08
C LYS A 46 -1.32 3.03 -20.48
N LYS A 47 -1.86 4.24 -20.57
CA LYS A 47 -1.35 5.34 -19.79
C LYS A 47 -1.76 5.12 -18.33
N ILE A 48 -0.79 4.89 -17.46
CA ILE A 48 -0.99 4.67 -16.03
C ILE A 48 -0.38 5.83 -15.26
N ASP A 49 -1.19 6.56 -14.53
CA ASP A 49 -0.79 7.75 -13.79
C ASP A 49 -0.42 7.42 -12.34
N GLY A 50 -0.87 6.28 -11.82
CA GLY A 50 -0.55 5.83 -10.46
C GLY A 50 -0.83 4.34 -10.25
N ILE A 51 -0.12 3.73 -9.29
CA ILE A 51 -0.24 2.31 -8.95
C ILE A 51 -0.60 2.18 -7.47
N ILE A 52 -1.61 1.36 -7.14
CA ILE A 52 -1.96 1.01 -5.78
C ILE A 52 -1.61 -0.46 -5.52
N LEU A 53 -0.66 -0.69 -4.63
CA LEU A 53 -0.33 -2.02 -4.11
C LEU A 53 -1.18 -2.26 -2.86
N SER A 54 -2.26 -3.02 -3.00
CA SER A 54 -3.23 -3.23 -1.93
C SER A 54 -2.72 -4.15 -0.82
N GLY A 55 -3.42 -4.16 0.31
CA GLY A 55 -3.22 -5.13 1.37
C GLY A 55 -3.61 -6.56 0.97
N SER A 56 -3.12 -7.54 1.73
CA SER A 56 -3.40 -8.96 1.56
C SER A 56 -3.35 -9.67 2.91
N ASP A 57 -3.96 -10.86 2.97
CA ASP A 57 -3.84 -11.77 4.12
C ASP A 57 -2.53 -12.59 4.09
N TYR A 58 -1.67 -12.41 3.07
CA TYR A 58 -0.36 -13.05 3.00
C TYR A 58 0.65 -12.43 3.98
N PHE A 59 1.68 -13.21 4.30
CA PHE A 59 2.84 -12.75 5.05
C PHE A 59 4.00 -12.50 4.11
N VAL A 60 4.81 -11.50 4.41
CA VAL A 60 6.09 -11.35 3.76
C VAL A 60 7.03 -12.42 4.30
N ASP A 61 7.38 -13.37 3.46
CA ASP A 61 8.33 -14.44 3.72
C ASP A 61 9.38 -14.50 2.59
N ARG A 62 10.08 -15.61 2.45
CA ARG A 62 11.06 -15.81 1.37
C ARG A 62 10.45 -16.30 0.05
N LYS A 63 9.12 -16.45 -0.02
CA LYS A 63 8.44 -16.97 -1.20
C LYS A 63 8.25 -15.89 -2.26
N LYS A 64 8.10 -16.31 -3.50
CA LYS A 64 7.97 -15.44 -4.68
C LYS A 64 6.85 -14.40 -4.56
N HIS A 65 5.73 -14.74 -3.90
CA HIS A 65 4.61 -13.82 -3.73
C HIS A 65 4.91 -12.60 -2.84
N SER A 66 6.01 -12.63 -2.07
CA SER A 66 6.45 -11.51 -1.25
C SER A 66 7.25 -10.47 -2.02
N ILE A 67 7.55 -10.72 -3.28
CA ILE A 67 8.38 -9.86 -4.14
C ILE A 67 7.48 -9.19 -5.18
N ILE A 68 7.63 -7.87 -5.30
CA ILE A 68 6.92 -7.09 -6.32
C ILE A 68 7.63 -7.26 -7.66
N ASP A 69 6.84 -7.44 -8.73
CA ASP A 69 7.40 -7.52 -10.09
C ASP A 69 8.22 -6.25 -10.40
N GLU A 70 9.44 -6.45 -10.91
CA GLU A 70 10.36 -5.35 -11.19
C GLU A 70 9.81 -4.35 -12.19
N SER A 71 8.94 -4.75 -13.11
CA SER A 71 8.33 -3.85 -14.09
C SER A 71 7.57 -2.71 -13.41
N ILE A 72 6.93 -2.98 -12.25
CA ILE A 72 6.25 -1.96 -11.44
C ILE A 72 7.25 -0.94 -10.90
N LEU A 73 8.40 -1.41 -10.39
CA LEU A 73 9.42 -0.52 -9.81
C LEU A 73 10.19 0.27 -10.86
N ARG A 74 10.36 -0.30 -12.06
CA ARG A 74 11.03 0.34 -13.21
C ARG A 74 10.13 1.32 -13.95
N ALA A 75 8.81 1.17 -13.87
CA ALA A 75 7.86 2.03 -14.57
C ALA A 75 7.96 3.51 -14.16
N ASN A 76 8.59 3.81 -13.03
CA ASN A 76 8.73 5.16 -12.47
C ASN A 76 7.40 5.91 -12.31
N ILE A 77 6.33 5.17 -12.04
CA ILE A 77 4.97 5.65 -11.82
C ILE A 77 4.76 5.80 -10.31
N PRO A 78 4.06 6.85 -9.84
CA PRO A 78 3.73 7.01 -8.42
C PRO A 78 3.05 5.79 -7.82
N ILE A 79 3.46 5.38 -6.60
CA ILE A 79 2.94 4.19 -5.93
C ILE A 79 2.34 4.55 -4.57
N LEU A 80 1.11 4.08 -4.32
CA LEU A 80 0.53 3.97 -2.99
C LEU A 80 0.59 2.51 -2.55
N ALA A 81 1.38 2.20 -1.52
CA ALA A 81 1.56 0.85 -1.01
C ALA A 81 0.87 0.69 0.36
N ILE A 82 -0.07 -0.25 0.49
CA ILE A 82 -0.94 -0.42 1.64
C ILE A 82 -0.66 -1.76 2.33
N CYS A 83 -0.39 -1.73 3.63
CA CYS A 83 -0.21 -2.88 4.52
C CYS A 83 0.76 -3.93 3.92
N TYR A 84 0.27 -5.06 3.43
CA TYR A 84 1.08 -6.08 2.77
C TYR A 84 1.82 -5.53 1.54
N GLY A 85 1.16 -4.71 0.71
CA GLY A 85 1.80 -4.05 -0.43
C GLY A 85 2.99 -3.17 -0.01
N PHE A 86 2.89 -2.46 1.12
CA PHE A 86 4.00 -1.70 1.68
C PHE A 86 5.11 -2.61 2.21
N GLN A 87 4.76 -3.69 2.92
CA GLN A 87 5.74 -4.65 3.41
C GLN A 87 6.49 -5.33 2.24
N SER A 88 5.78 -5.77 1.19
CA SER A 88 6.39 -6.37 0.00
C SER A 88 7.30 -5.39 -0.74
N LEU A 89 6.90 -4.12 -0.84
CA LEU A 89 7.74 -3.06 -1.42
C LEU A 89 9.05 -2.89 -0.64
N ILE A 90 8.97 -2.81 0.69
CA ILE A 90 10.15 -2.68 1.54
C ILE A 90 11.02 -3.94 1.50
N HIS A 91 10.42 -5.12 1.39
CA HIS A 91 11.16 -6.37 1.20
C HIS A 91 11.92 -6.37 -0.13
N THR A 92 11.25 -6.01 -1.24
CA THR A 92 11.83 -6.03 -2.59
C THR A 92 12.94 -4.98 -2.75
N ARG A 93 12.73 -3.75 -2.24
CA ARG A 93 13.69 -2.65 -2.38
C ARG A 93 14.77 -2.59 -1.30
N GLY A 94 14.61 -3.30 -0.22
CA GLY A 94 15.50 -3.28 0.91
C GLY A 94 15.95 -4.67 1.31
N SER A 95 15.37 -5.19 2.38
CA SER A 95 15.70 -6.50 2.91
C SER A 95 14.53 -7.10 3.68
N ARG A 96 14.43 -8.42 3.66
CA ARG A 96 13.51 -9.17 4.54
C ARG A 96 13.75 -8.85 6.02
N ALA A 97 14.99 -8.55 6.41
CA ALA A 97 15.35 -8.17 7.78
C ALA A 97 14.69 -6.86 8.25
N TYR A 98 14.19 -6.02 7.33
CA TYR A 98 13.49 -4.78 7.67
C TYR A 98 12.05 -5.04 8.17
N ILE A 99 11.58 -6.27 8.06
CA ILE A 99 10.23 -6.70 8.42
C ILE A 99 10.32 -7.74 9.52
N LYS A 100 9.62 -7.49 10.63
CA LYS A 100 9.49 -8.42 11.75
C LYS A 100 8.08 -8.97 11.83
N ARG A 101 7.98 -10.20 12.34
CA ARG A 101 6.68 -10.82 12.62
C ARG A 101 6.31 -10.60 14.09
N ASN A 102 5.07 -10.28 14.36
CA ASN A 102 4.54 -10.22 15.70
C ASN A 102 4.43 -11.64 16.28
N LYS A 103 5.07 -11.87 17.42
CA LYS A 103 5.07 -13.19 18.10
C LYS A 103 3.68 -13.62 18.57
N HIS A 104 2.80 -12.66 18.84
CA HIS A 104 1.44 -12.89 19.36
C HIS A 104 0.36 -12.97 18.25
N GLY A 105 0.74 -13.24 17.00
CA GLY A 105 -0.19 -13.39 15.89
C GLY A 105 -0.65 -12.05 15.28
N TYR A 106 -1.93 -11.96 14.89
CA TYR A 106 -2.47 -10.76 14.26
C TYR A 106 -2.62 -9.60 15.23
N MET A 107 -2.15 -8.44 14.80
CA MET A 107 -2.47 -7.16 15.43
C MET A 107 -3.76 -6.63 14.81
N ASN A 108 -4.78 -6.46 15.63
CA ASN A 108 -6.09 -5.94 15.22
C ASN A 108 -6.46 -4.79 16.16
N TYR A 109 -6.28 -3.56 15.70
CA TYR A 109 -6.56 -2.37 16.51
C TYR A 109 -6.82 -1.14 15.66
N THR A 110 -7.32 -0.10 16.31
CA THR A 110 -7.50 1.21 15.71
C THR A 110 -6.69 2.24 16.48
N ARG A 111 -6.08 3.19 15.79
CA ARG A 111 -5.34 4.28 16.39
C ARG A 111 -5.53 5.58 15.62
N SER A 112 -5.57 6.71 16.35
CA SER A 112 -5.67 8.03 15.76
C SER A 112 -4.34 8.75 15.83
N PHE A 113 -3.88 9.31 14.70
CA PHE A 113 -2.70 10.15 14.58
C PHE A 113 -2.83 11.06 13.35
N ARG A 114 -1.94 12.05 13.26
CA ARG A 114 -1.76 12.87 12.05
C ARG A 114 -0.64 12.30 11.19
N ILE A 115 -0.71 12.51 9.89
CA ILE A 115 0.42 12.29 8.99
C ILE A 115 1.02 13.66 8.68
N PRO A 116 2.29 13.92 9.02
CA PRO A 116 2.91 15.22 8.84
C PRO A 116 3.18 15.54 7.36
N GLU A 117 3.81 16.67 7.10
CA GLU A 117 4.31 17.03 5.79
C GLU A 117 5.14 15.88 5.15
N PRO A 118 5.07 15.72 3.82
CA PRO A 118 4.47 16.64 2.84
C PRO A 118 2.96 16.39 2.58
N PHE A 119 2.30 15.48 3.28
CA PHE A 119 0.89 15.14 3.08
C PHE A 119 -0.05 15.94 3.98
N ALA A 120 0.42 16.43 5.13
CA ALA A 120 -0.31 17.27 6.09
C ALA A 120 -1.72 16.78 6.44
N ILE A 121 -1.90 15.45 6.57
CA ILE A 121 -3.20 14.87 6.89
C ILE A 121 -3.49 15.07 8.39
N PRO A 122 -4.61 15.71 8.75
CA PRO A 122 -4.97 15.97 10.14
C PRO A 122 -5.21 14.69 10.92
N LYS A 123 -5.33 14.80 12.25
CA LYS A 123 -5.57 13.63 13.11
C LYS A 123 -6.81 12.87 12.66
N HIS A 124 -6.62 11.60 12.34
CA HIS A 124 -7.65 10.72 11.83
C HIS A 124 -7.54 9.31 12.42
N LYS A 125 -8.60 8.53 12.34
CA LYS A 125 -8.69 7.16 12.86
C LYS A 125 -8.27 6.17 11.78
N TYR A 126 -7.26 5.32 12.08
CA TYR A 126 -6.72 4.32 11.17
C TYR A 126 -6.87 2.91 11.75
N TYR A 127 -7.22 1.96 10.88
CA TYR A 127 -7.39 0.56 11.24
C TYR A 127 -6.17 -0.27 10.84
N PHE A 128 -5.72 -1.12 11.75
CA PHE A 128 -4.59 -2.02 11.59
C PHE A 128 -5.03 -3.47 11.69
N TYR A 129 -4.63 -4.27 10.72
CA TYR A 129 -4.82 -5.71 10.72
C TYR A 129 -3.66 -6.39 10.01
N HIS A 130 -2.66 -6.83 10.76
CA HIS A 130 -1.46 -7.45 10.20
C HIS A 130 -0.67 -8.22 11.26
N THR A 131 0.15 -9.20 10.83
CA THR A 131 1.13 -9.88 11.70
C THR A 131 2.52 -9.34 11.53
N ASN A 132 2.90 -8.97 10.31
CA ASN A 132 4.21 -8.40 10.01
C ASN A 132 4.17 -6.89 10.20
N TYR A 133 5.30 -6.30 10.62
CA TYR A 133 5.48 -4.86 10.73
C TYR A 133 6.88 -4.44 10.30
N ILE A 134 7.00 -3.22 9.80
CA ILE A 134 8.22 -2.64 9.28
C ILE A 134 8.98 -1.98 10.42
N VAL A 135 10.27 -2.28 10.55
CA VAL A 135 11.17 -1.68 11.56
C VAL A 135 12.26 -0.81 10.93
N LYS A 136 12.52 -0.99 9.63
CA LYS A 136 13.49 -0.23 8.84
C LYS A 136 12.98 -0.05 7.42
N VAL A 137 13.37 1.03 6.78
CA VAL A 137 13.11 1.29 5.35
C VAL A 137 14.43 1.58 4.63
N PRO A 138 14.51 1.46 3.30
CA PRO A 138 15.66 1.92 2.51
C PRO A 138 15.99 3.40 2.79
N ARG A 139 17.25 3.79 2.59
CA ARG A 139 17.75 5.14 2.93
C ARG A 139 17.05 6.27 2.19
N ASP A 140 16.49 6.00 1.03
CA ASP A 140 15.75 6.96 0.20
C ASP A 140 14.29 7.17 0.63
N PHE A 141 13.86 6.53 1.73
CA PHE A 141 12.57 6.78 2.34
C PHE A 141 12.68 7.67 3.59
N GLN A 142 11.91 8.74 3.60
CA GLN A 142 11.63 9.52 4.80
C GLN A 142 10.56 8.81 5.63
N ILE A 143 10.81 8.62 6.92
CA ILE A 143 9.82 8.08 7.85
C ILE A 143 8.95 9.24 8.34
N LEU A 144 7.67 9.22 8.01
CA LEU A 144 6.71 10.25 8.41
C LEU A 144 6.05 9.93 9.75
N THR A 145 5.79 8.66 10.04
CA THR A 145 5.11 8.28 11.29
C THR A 145 5.66 6.96 11.81
N LYS A 146 6.00 6.94 13.09
CA LYS A 146 6.32 5.74 13.88
C LYS A 146 5.36 5.58 15.05
N ILE A 147 5.07 4.34 15.42
CA ILE A 147 4.42 3.97 16.67
C ILE A 147 5.33 2.98 17.39
N LYS A 148 5.96 3.41 18.47
CA LYS A 148 7.07 2.70 19.11
C LYS A 148 8.16 2.45 18.05
N ASN A 149 8.62 1.21 17.89
CA ASN A 149 9.63 0.80 16.90
C ASN A 149 9.05 0.41 15.52
N LYS A 150 7.73 0.60 15.30
CA LYS A 150 7.05 0.22 14.05
C LYS A 150 6.89 1.42 13.13
N ILE A 151 7.34 1.31 11.90
CA ILE A 151 7.15 2.33 10.87
C ILE A 151 5.74 2.18 10.31
N ILE A 152 4.98 3.25 10.38
CA ILE A 152 3.56 3.27 10.01
C ILE A 152 3.34 3.97 8.67
N VAL A 153 4.07 5.07 8.43
CA VAL A 153 4.03 5.81 7.17
C VAL A 153 5.46 6.16 6.78
N ALA A 154 5.80 5.88 5.54
CA ALA A 154 7.06 6.33 4.96
C ALA A 154 6.85 6.79 3.51
N TYR A 155 7.65 7.75 3.08
CA TYR A 155 7.56 8.38 1.77
C TYR A 155 8.92 8.45 1.07
N ASN A 156 8.94 8.09 -0.20
CA ASN A 156 10.06 8.32 -1.10
C ASN A 156 9.67 9.42 -2.09
N SER A 157 10.19 10.62 -1.92
CA SER A 157 9.84 11.77 -2.75
C SER A 157 10.35 11.64 -4.19
N LYS A 158 11.55 11.08 -4.39
CA LYS A 158 12.15 10.90 -5.73
C LYS A 158 11.38 9.93 -6.60
N LYS A 159 10.85 8.85 -6.01
CA LYS A 159 10.06 7.83 -6.70
C LYS A 159 8.56 8.01 -6.52
N LYS A 160 8.13 9.06 -5.80
CA LYS A 160 6.73 9.36 -5.50
C LYS A 160 5.99 8.15 -4.89
N ILE A 161 6.64 7.47 -3.90
CA ILE A 161 6.10 6.26 -3.26
C ILE A 161 5.63 6.60 -1.85
N LEU A 162 4.33 6.49 -1.60
CA LEU A 162 3.74 6.56 -0.26
C LEU A 162 3.44 5.15 0.25
N GLY A 163 4.04 4.76 1.37
CA GLY A 163 3.77 3.49 2.05
C GLY A 163 3.02 3.72 3.36
N VAL A 164 1.92 2.99 3.57
CA VAL A 164 1.12 3.02 4.81
C VAL A 164 0.90 1.60 5.34
N GLN A 165 1.09 1.39 6.65
CA GLN A 165 0.94 0.07 7.29
C GLN A 165 -0.51 -0.25 7.68
N PHE A 166 -1.37 0.74 7.76
CA PHE A 166 -2.79 0.59 8.09
C PHE A 166 -3.65 0.33 6.84
N HIS A 167 -4.93 0.00 7.06
CA HIS A 167 -5.93 -0.26 6.02
C HIS A 167 -6.86 0.95 5.84
N PRO A 168 -6.55 1.92 4.96
CA PRO A 168 -7.43 3.07 4.73
C PRO A 168 -8.80 2.65 4.19
N GLU A 169 -8.87 1.57 3.44
CA GLU A 169 -10.11 1.02 2.86
C GLU A 169 -11.10 0.47 3.90
N ARG A 170 -10.71 0.39 5.17
CA ARG A 170 -11.63 0.02 6.25
C ARG A 170 -12.71 1.07 6.50
N TYR A 171 -12.37 2.34 6.32
CA TYR A 171 -13.27 3.46 6.50
C TYR A 171 -13.29 4.33 5.25
N LYS A 172 -14.48 4.55 4.66
CA LYS A 172 -14.69 5.34 3.43
C LYS A 172 -14.00 6.72 3.50
N LYS A 173 -14.21 7.45 4.60
CA LYS A 173 -13.60 8.77 4.82
C LYS A 173 -12.08 8.71 4.83
N THR A 174 -11.49 7.72 5.51
CA THR A 174 -10.04 7.53 5.58
C THR A 174 -9.46 7.21 4.20
N LEU A 175 -10.10 6.32 3.44
CA LEU A 175 -9.67 5.97 2.09
C LEU A 175 -9.64 7.21 1.19
N ARG A 176 -10.71 8.00 1.17
CA ARG A 176 -10.80 9.22 0.35
C ARG A 176 -9.71 10.23 0.71
N ILE A 177 -9.47 10.47 2.01
CA ILE A 177 -8.42 11.40 2.46
C ILE A 177 -7.04 10.92 2.00
N ILE A 178 -6.71 9.64 2.15
CA ILE A 178 -5.41 9.09 1.74
C ILE A 178 -5.25 9.13 0.21
N LEU A 179 -6.26 8.72 -0.53
CA LEU A 179 -6.24 8.75 -2.00
C LEU A 179 -6.07 10.18 -2.52
N HIS A 180 -6.89 11.11 -2.03
CA HIS A 180 -6.81 12.52 -2.43
C HIS A 180 -5.42 13.11 -2.15
N ALA A 181 -4.90 12.95 -0.93
CA ALA A 181 -3.58 13.46 -0.57
C ALA A 181 -2.46 12.84 -1.42
N TRP A 182 -2.53 11.53 -1.70
CA TRP A 182 -1.55 10.86 -2.57
C TRP A 182 -1.65 11.32 -4.02
N ILE A 183 -2.87 11.40 -4.59
CA ILE A 183 -3.08 11.88 -5.96
C ILE A 183 -2.53 13.30 -6.09
N ALA A 184 -2.96 14.22 -5.25
CA ALA A 184 -2.52 15.60 -5.28
C ALA A 184 -1.00 15.77 -5.17
N LYS A 185 -0.35 14.96 -4.32
CA LYS A 185 1.09 15.12 -4.04
C LYS A 185 1.99 14.30 -4.96
N CYS A 186 1.52 13.19 -5.47
CA CYS A 186 2.38 12.24 -6.20
C CYS A 186 1.97 12.06 -7.67
N VAL A 187 0.68 12.15 -8.00
CA VAL A 187 0.18 11.87 -9.34
C VAL A 187 0.08 13.14 -10.18
N THR A 188 -0.47 14.21 -9.61
CA THR A 188 -0.70 15.49 -10.31
C THR A 188 0.42 16.52 -10.11
N ALA A 189 1.38 16.24 -9.23
CA ALA A 189 2.54 17.11 -8.97
C ALA A 189 3.72 16.76 -9.96
#